data_2caa065c051896d097a1704fda391394
#
_entry.id   2caa065c051896d097a1704fda391394
#
_cell.length_a   1.000
_cell.length_b   1.000
_cell.length_c   1.000
_cell.angle_alpha   90.00
_cell.angle_beta   90.00
_cell.angle_gamma   90.00
#
_symmetry.space_group_name_H-M   'P 1'
#
loop_
_entity.id
_entity.type
_entity.pdbx_description
1 polymer ?
#
loop_
_entity_poly.entity_id
_entity_poly.type
_entity_poly.pdbx_seq_one_letter_code
_entity_poly.pdbx_strand_id
1 'polypeptide(L)'
;MSENTKQSPGTSCSVDQQRPVFYVIAILLPFVLLLILEGLLRISGFGKEYPLFVPSNYSQDYLQPNPEVVKRFFHQAKFAPPVGPDTFLFRKNKDPDSIRIVLMGGSTAAGFPYGRFGSPAGMLNQRIKAQFPDSHVEIISVAMASINSYALLDFVDEVIEIEPDAVLIYAGHNEYLGVMGVGSVYASNGSHAANLLFLKLKDWRIFQLIQSIYYALFQTPVDVDHSDGSRTVMASVAKEKAIAFDSALFTEGSAQFEQNLMAIQSALSIAKVPLYLSTIASNEMDLPPFSSSSNPDVEQLIDRAKPRSNRRIIQQGVTLLERGDTSADLAYAVAQAMLDESDERAADFFTLAKDYDLLRFRAPSSFN
;
A
#
# COMPACT_ATOMS: atom_id res chain seq x y z
N MET A 1 96.01 -11.56 -19.03
CA MET A 1 95.29 -11.89 -17.82
C MET A 1 93.95 -11.11 -17.91
N SER A 2 92.92 -11.74 -18.25
CA SER A 2 91.62 -11.14 -18.49
C SER A 2 90.67 -11.78 -17.53
N GLU A 3 90.16 -11.02 -16.56
CA GLU A 3 89.14 -11.48 -15.60
C GLU A 3 87.73 -11.27 -16.17
N ASN A 4 87.06 -12.39 -16.33
CA ASN A 4 85.70 -12.45 -16.75
C ASN A 4 84.75 -12.35 -15.53
N THR A 5 84.12 -11.21 -15.30
CA THR A 5 83.08 -11.05 -14.31
C THR A 5 81.75 -11.48 -14.88
N LYS A 6 81.24 -12.60 -14.41
CA LYS A 6 79.88 -13.10 -14.66
C LYS A 6 78.87 -12.24 -13.90
N GLN A 7 78.07 -11.50 -14.60
CA GLN A 7 76.84 -10.90 -14.04
C GLN A 7 75.72 -11.96 -14.04
N SER A 8 75.20 -12.22 -12.87
CA SER A 8 73.97 -13.03 -12.67
C SER A 8 72.72 -12.24 -13.08
N PRO A 9 71.74 -12.84 -13.74
CA PRO A 9 70.50 -12.17 -14.11
C PRO A 9 69.63 -11.97 -12.86
N GLY A 10 69.46 -10.74 -12.47
CA GLY A 10 68.49 -10.36 -11.48
C GLY A 10 67.06 -10.70 -11.93
N THR A 11 66.41 -11.51 -11.17
CA THR A 11 64.97 -11.84 -11.30
C THR A 11 64.16 -10.59 -10.95
N SER A 12 63.80 -9.84 -11.98
CA SER A 12 62.80 -8.76 -11.80
C SER A 12 61.44 -9.43 -11.63
N CYS A 13 61.02 -9.52 -10.37
CA CYS A 13 59.69 -9.97 -10.01
C CYS A 13 58.67 -8.95 -10.55
N SER A 14 57.78 -9.38 -11.43
CA SER A 14 56.79 -8.59 -12.13
C SER A 14 55.75 -8.02 -11.19
N VAL A 15 56.00 -6.83 -10.63
CA VAL A 15 55.07 -6.07 -9.79
C VAL A 15 53.83 -5.59 -10.56
N ASP A 16 53.88 -5.59 -11.89
CA ASP A 16 52.89 -4.96 -12.75
C ASP A 16 51.65 -5.89 -13.05
N GLN A 17 51.80 -7.20 -12.89
CA GLN A 17 50.66 -8.15 -13.10
C GLN A 17 49.75 -8.25 -11.88
N GLN A 18 50.14 -7.81 -10.69
CA GLN A 18 49.35 -7.92 -9.48
C GLN A 18 48.36 -6.77 -9.26
N ARG A 19 48.56 -5.64 -9.96
CA ARG A 19 47.73 -4.44 -9.81
C ARG A 19 46.25 -4.65 -10.14
N PRO A 20 45.87 -5.27 -11.28
CA PRO A 20 44.45 -5.46 -11.61
C PRO A 20 43.73 -6.39 -10.62
N VAL A 21 44.40 -7.43 -10.15
CA VAL A 21 43.86 -8.37 -9.15
C VAL A 21 43.64 -7.67 -7.80
N PHE A 22 44.54 -6.83 -7.39
CA PHE A 22 44.41 -6.02 -6.17
C PHE A 22 43.18 -5.08 -6.23
N TYR A 23 42.97 -4.39 -7.35
CA TYR A 23 41.80 -3.54 -7.54
C TYR A 23 40.49 -4.34 -7.54
N VAL A 24 40.44 -5.49 -8.17
CA VAL A 24 39.29 -6.39 -8.14
C VAL A 24 38.99 -6.86 -6.71
N ILE A 25 40.02 -7.29 -5.97
CA ILE A 25 39.85 -7.67 -4.57
C ILE A 25 39.38 -6.48 -3.72
N ALA A 26 39.98 -5.31 -3.88
CA ALA A 26 39.61 -4.10 -3.13
C ALA A 26 38.15 -3.67 -3.37
N ILE A 27 37.64 -3.88 -4.60
CA ILE A 27 36.24 -3.57 -4.94
C ILE A 27 35.30 -4.66 -4.40
N LEU A 28 35.69 -5.94 -4.51
CA LEU A 28 34.79 -7.06 -4.11
C LEU A 28 34.78 -7.29 -2.59
N LEU A 29 35.88 -6.98 -1.88
CA LEU A 29 36.01 -7.24 -0.44
C LEU A 29 34.90 -6.63 0.41
N PRO A 30 34.48 -5.35 0.23
CA PRO A 30 33.36 -4.79 0.97
C PRO A 30 32.06 -5.56 0.78
N PHE A 31 31.77 -6.00 -0.44
CA PHE A 31 30.55 -6.79 -0.73
C PHE A 31 30.59 -8.15 -0.07
N VAL A 32 31.75 -8.83 -0.09
CA VAL A 32 31.95 -10.10 0.59
C VAL A 32 31.79 -9.94 2.11
N LEU A 33 32.35 -8.87 2.70
CA LEU A 33 32.19 -8.58 4.12
C LEU A 33 30.73 -8.30 4.49
N LEU A 34 29.99 -7.58 3.64
CA LEU A 34 28.54 -7.36 3.83
C LEU A 34 27.75 -8.68 3.77
N LEU A 35 28.05 -9.56 2.82
CA LEU A 35 27.40 -10.87 2.74
C LEU A 35 27.70 -11.76 3.96
N ILE A 36 28.96 -11.72 4.45
CA ILE A 36 29.33 -12.44 5.69
C ILE A 36 28.55 -11.87 6.89
N LEU A 37 28.46 -10.54 7.00
CA LEU A 37 27.71 -9.88 8.06
C LEU A 37 26.21 -10.25 8.01
N GLU A 38 25.60 -10.23 6.81
CA GLU A 38 24.21 -10.66 6.60
C GLU A 38 24.01 -12.10 7.09
N GLY A 39 24.92 -13.00 6.71
CA GLY A 39 24.89 -14.41 7.15
C GLY A 39 25.01 -14.55 8.67
N LEU A 40 25.93 -13.82 9.29
CA LEU A 40 26.10 -13.82 10.74
C LEU A 40 24.85 -13.29 11.48
N LEU A 41 24.23 -12.21 10.97
CA LEU A 41 23.01 -11.66 11.54
C LEU A 41 21.84 -12.67 11.43
N ARG A 42 21.73 -13.38 10.30
CA ARG A 42 20.71 -14.44 10.11
C ARG A 42 20.92 -15.62 11.07
N ILE A 43 22.16 -16.10 11.21
CA ILE A 43 22.51 -17.20 12.12
C ILE A 43 22.28 -16.79 13.58
N SER A 44 22.56 -15.55 13.96
CA SER A 44 22.32 -15.03 15.32
C SER A 44 20.83 -14.83 15.63
N GLY A 45 19.92 -14.99 14.65
CA GLY A 45 18.50 -14.74 14.82
C GLY A 45 18.14 -13.25 14.91
N PHE A 46 19.05 -12.35 14.50
CA PHE A 46 18.76 -10.92 14.46
C PHE A 46 17.75 -10.58 13.35
N GLY A 47 16.82 -9.70 13.67
CA GLY A 47 15.77 -9.25 12.74
C GLY A 47 14.67 -10.30 12.54
N LYS A 48 13.66 -9.94 11.75
CA LYS A 48 12.51 -10.80 11.46
C LYS A 48 12.04 -10.62 10.02
N GLU A 49 11.47 -11.67 9.48
CA GLU A 49 10.70 -11.66 8.23
C GLU A 49 9.23 -11.91 8.58
N TYR A 50 8.35 -11.27 7.81
CA TYR A 50 6.91 -11.45 7.95
C TYR A 50 6.34 -11.83 6.58
N PRO A 51 6.48 -13.09 6.14
CA PRO A 51 5.96 -13.53 4.85
C PRO A 51 4.45 -13.40 4.79
N LEU A 52 3.90 -13.27 3.58
CA LEU A 52 2.46 -13.14 3.36
C LEU A 52 1.70 -14.40 3.77
N PHE A 53 2.31 -15.56 3.54
CA PHE A 53 1.75 -16.85 3.90
C PHE A 53 2.68 -17.59 4.88
N VAL A 54 2.07 -18.21 5.87
CA VAL A 54 2.79 -19.01 6.87
C VAL A 54 2.20 -20.43 6.93
N PRO A 55 3.01 -21.44 7.26
CA PRO A 55 2.51 -22.78 7.50
C PRO A 55 1.46 -22.78 8.61
N SER A 56 0.45 -23.64 8.47
CA SER A 56 -0.55 -23.85 9.51
C SER A 56 0.09 -24.57 10.71
N ASN A 57 -0.34 -24.19 11.93
CA ASN A 57 0.02 -24.90 13.16
C ASN A 57 -0.52 -26.35 13.23
N TYR A 58 -1.48 -26.70 12.37
CA TYR A 58 -2.13 -28.01 12.38
C TYR A 58 -1.53 -29.01 11.39
N SER A 59 -1.02 -28.51 10.26
CA SER A 59 -0.40 -29.33 9.21
C SER A 59 0.50 -28.50 8.31
N GLN A 60 1.64 -29.04 7.93
CA GLN A 60 2.58 -28.40 6.99
C GLN A 60 2.09 -28.40 5.54
N ASP A 61 1.06 -29.20 5.23
CA ASP A 61 0.43 -29.23 3.91
C ASP A 61 -0.51 -28.04 3.65
N TYR A 62 -0.78 -27.25 4.69
CA TYR A 62 -1.65 -26.08 4.63
C TYR A 62 -0.89 -24.81 4.95
N LEU A 63 -1.23 -23.77 4.20
CA LEU A 63 -0.83 -22.39 4.45
C LEU A 63 -2.03 -21.60 4.97
N GLN A 64 -1.72 -20.46 5.59
CA GLN A 64 -2.69 -19.43 5.94
C GLN A 64 -2.08 -18.05 5.70
N PRO A 65 -2.91 -17.02 5.40
CA PRO A 65 -2.45 -15.65 5.41
C PRO A 65 -1.86 -15.29 6.78
N ASN A 66 -0.74 -14.60 6.79
CA ASN A 66 -0.04 -14.23 8.02
C ASN A 66 -0.71 -12.99 8.66
N PRO A 67 -1.32 -13.10 9.85
CA PRO A 67 -1.98 -11.97 10.51
C PRO A 67 -0.99 -10.87 10.92
N GLU A 68 0.30 -11.16 10.95
CA GLU A 68 1.34 -10.23 11.34
C GLU A 68 2.06 -9.59 10.13
N VAL A 69 1.63 -9.86 8.90
CA VAL A 69 2.31 -9.44 7.67
C VAL A 69 2.50 -7.92 7.58
N VAL A 70 1.57 -7.13 8.14
CA VAL A 70 1.67 -5.67 8.18
C VAL A 70 2.96 -5.18 8.85
N LYS A 71 3.50 -5.93 9.81
CA LYS A 71 4.72 -5.58 10.55
C LYS A 71 5.94 -5.42 9.66
N ARG A 72 5.94 -6.02 8.46
CA ARG A 72 7.07 -5.95 7.52
C ARG A 72 7.27 -4.55 6.91
N PHE A 73 6.28 -3.68 7.00
CA PHE A 73 6.34 -2.30 6.54
C PHE A 73 6.82 -1.31 7.62
N PHE A 74 7.08 -1.80 8.84
CA PHE A 74 7.46 -0.98 9.98
C PHE A 74 8.85 -1.35 10.48
N HIS A 75 9.67 -0.33 10.77
CA HIS A 75 11.02 -0.53 11.32
C HIS A 75 11.02 -1.24 12.68
N GLN A 76 9.96 -1.09 13.47
CA GLN A 76 9.75 -1.84 14.71
C GLN A 76 8.31 -2.38 14.72
N ALA A 77 8.18 -3.66 14.94
CA ALA A 77 6.89 -4.36 14.96
C ALA A 77 5.87 -3.78 15.94
N LYS A 78 6.34 -3.14 17.03
CA LYS A 78 5.47 -2.50 18.03
C LYS A 78 4.73 -1.26 17.52
N PHE A 79 5.20 -0.64 16.44
CA PHE A 79 4.54 0.53 15.82
C PHE A 79 3.56 0.12 14.72
N ALA A 80 3.56 -1.15 14.33
CA ALA A 80 2.60 -1.64 13.36
C ALA A 80 1.19 -1.66 13.98
N PRO A 81 0.16 -1.22 13.23
CA PRO A 81 -1.21 -1.36 13.70
C PRO A 81 -1.58 -2.84 13.86
N PRO A 82 -2.49 -3.19 14.78
CA PRO A 82 -2.93 -4.56 15.00
C PRO A 82 -3.93 -5.00 13.92
N VAL A 83 -3.54 -4.93 12.65
CA VAL A 83 -4.33 -5.32 11.50
C VAL A 83 -3.60 -6.39 10.70
N GLY A 84 -4.36 -7.26 10.05
CA GLY A 84 -3.83 -8.31 9.20
C GLY A 84 -4.95 -8.89 8.35
N PRO A 85 -4.63 -9.74 7.36
CA PRO A 85 -5.63 -10.47 6.62
C PRO A 85 -6.33 -11.50 7.51
N ASP A 86 -7.56 -11.84 7.15
CA ASP A 86 -8.28 -12.95 7.79
C ASP A 86 -7.51 -14.27 7.62
N THR A 87 -7.41 -15.02 8.71
CA THR A 87 -6.75 -16.33 8.68
C THR A 87 -7.73 -17.42 8.26
N PHE A 88 -7.35 -18.20 7.27
CA PHE A 88 -8.05 -19.42 6.85
C PHE A 88 -7.05 -20.36 6.20
N LEU A 89 -7.34 -21.64 6.22
CA LEU A 89 -6.45 -22.66 5.69
C LEU A 89 -6.73 -22.91 4.22
N PHE A 90 -5.66 -23.00 3.43
CA PHE A 90 -5.69 -23.47 2.05
C PHE A 90 -4.51 -24.41 1.80
N ARG A 91 -4.62 -25.29 0.83
CA ARG A 91 -3.54 -26.24 0.53
C ARG A 91 -2.32 -25.53 -0.01
N LYS A 92 -1.12 -25.89 0.53
CA LYS A 92 0.16 -25.38 0.04
C LYS A 92 0.35 -25.71 -1.45
N ASN A 93 0.19 -26.99 -1.79
CA ASN A 93 0.20 -27.44 -3.17
C ASN A 93 -1.22 -27.38 -3.71
N LYS A 94 -1.42 -26.67 -4.81
CA LYS A 94 -2.71 -26.57 -5.48
C LYS A 94 -3.14 -27.93 -6.03
N ASP A 95 -4.39 -28.31 -5.82
CA ASP A 95 -4.94 -29.52 -6.44
C ASP A 95 -5.04 -29.28 -7.96
N PRO A 96 -4.66 -30.27 -8.82
CA PRO A 96 -4.66 -30.09 -10.27
C PRO A 96 -6.02 -29.67 -10.87
N ASP A 97 -7.10 -30.14 -10.25
CA ASP A 97 -8.48 -29.87 -10.71
C ASP A 97 -9.13 -28.68 -10.00
N SER A 98 -8.37 -27.94 -9.19
CA SER A 98 -8.88 -26.77 -8.49
C SER A 98 -8.58 -25.47 -9.22
N ILE A 99 -9.48 -24.49 -9.06
CA ILE A 99 -9.28 -23.11 -9.50
C ILE A 99 -8.96 -22.28 -8.26
N ARG A 100 -7.82 -21.59 -8.27
CA ARG A 100 -7.36 -20.74 -7.17
C ARG A 100 -7.45 -19.27 -7.56
N ILE A 101 -8.27 -18.52 -6.86
CA ILE A 101 -8.47 -17.08 -7.06
C ILE A 101 -7.93 -16.33 -5.85
N VAL A 102 -7.06 -15.35 -6.06
CA VAL A 102 -6.55 -14.50 -4.97
C VAL A 102 -7.21 -13.14 -5.03
N LEU A 103 -7.79 -12.70 -3.90
CA LEU A 103 -8.30 -11.33 -3.73
C LEU A 103 -7.31 -10.50 -2.92
N MET A 104 -6.91 -9.37 -3.49
CA MET A 104 -6.03 -8.39 -2.86
C MET A 104 -6.78 -7.05 -2.70
N GLY A 105 -6.49 -6.31 -1.65
CA GLY A 105 -7.08 -4.99 -1.46
C GLY A 105 -7.04 -4.49 -0.02
N GLY A 106 -7.66 -3.35 0.22
CA GLY A 106 -7.73 -2.69 1.52
C GLY A 106 -8.84 -3.25 2.43
N SER A 107 -9.23 -2.44 3.43
CA SER A 107 -10.28 -2.81 4.40
C SER A 107 -11.62 -3.14 3.78
N THR A 108 -12.01 -2.46 2.71
CA THR A 108 -13.26 -2.72 1.98
C THR A 108 -13.23 -4.10 1.33
N ALA A 109 -12.10 -4.47 0.73
CA ALA A 109 -11.90 -5.81 0.17
C ALA A 109 -11.86 -6.89 1.26
N ALA A 110 -11.34 -6.57 2.46
CA ALA A 110 -11.38 -7.44 3.63
C ALA A 110 -12.80 -7.60 4.22
N GLY A 111 -13.75 -6.76 3.80
CA GLY A 111 -15.15 -6.83 4.22
C GLY A 111 -15.52 -5.93 5.40
N PHE A 112 -14.67 -4.99 5.78
CA PHE A 112 -15.00 -4.05 6.87
C PHE A 112 -16.23 -3.19 6.51
N PRO A 113 -17.21 -2.99 7.44
CA PRO A 113 -17.27 -3.48 8.81
C PRO A 113 -17.98 -4.84 8.99
N TYR A 114 -18.38 -5.48 7.90
CA TYR A 114 -19.25 -6.67 7.90
C TYR A 114 -18.48 -7.99 8.08
N GLY A 115 -17.13 -7.92 8.12
CA GLY A 115 -16.26 -9.06 8.27
C GLY A 115 -16.18 -9.96 7.04
N ARG A 116 -15.50 -11.08 7.19
CA ARG A 116 -15.13 -12.01 6.12
C ARG A 116 -16.29 -12.42 5.20
N PHE A 117 -17.45 -12.73 5.76
CA PHE A 117 -18.59 -13.21 4.96
C PHE A 117 -19.27 -12.11 4.14
N GLY A 118 -19.15 -10.84 4.58
CA GLY A 118 -19.59 -9.67 3.84
C GLY A 118 -18.53 -9.10 2.87
N SER A 119 -17.34 -9.71 2.81
CA SER A 119 -16.31 -9.32 1.87
C SER A 119 -16.62 -9.79 0.44
N PRO A 120 -16.05 -9.12 -0.59
CA PRO A 120 -16.17 -9.61 -1.97
C PRO A 120 -15.71 -11.07 -2.12
N ALA A 121 -14.64 -11.49 -1.43
CA ALA A 121 -14.19 -12.88 -1.43
C ALA A 121 -15.23 -13.83 -0.83
N GLY A 122 -15.82 -13.46 0.32
CA GLY A 122 -16.87 -14.25 0.97
C GLY A 122 -18.11 -14.39 0.11
N MET A 123 -18.58 -13.26 -0.46
CA MET A 123 -19.75 -13.25 -1.34
C MET A 123 -19.51 -14.05 -2.62
N LEU A 124 -18.34 -13.90 -3.24
CA LEU A 124 -17.95 -14.64 -4.43
C LEU A 124 -17.88 -16.15 -4.15
N ASN A 125 -17.26 -16.54 -3.04
CA ASN A 125 -17.19 -17.95 -2.63
C ASN A 125 -18.60 -18.58 -2.45
N GLN A 126 -19.54 -17.87 -1.83
CA GLN A 126 -20.91 -18.33 -1.66
C GLN A 126 -21.61 -18.49 -3.02
N ARG A 127 -21.46 -17.52 -3.91
CA ARG A 127 -22.08 -17.53 -5.24
C ARG A 127 -21.54 -18.64 -6.12
N ILE A 128 -20.21 -18.83 -6.14
CA ILE A 128 -19.57 -19.90 -6.92
C ILE A 128 -20.03 -21.26 -6.41
N LYS A 129 -20.04 -21.50 -5.10
CA LYS A 129 -20.50 -22.77 -4.52
C LYS A 129 -21.98 -23.07 -4.83
N ALA A 130 -22.81 -22.02 -4.87
CA ALA A 130 -24.23 -22.19 -5.23
C ALA A 130 -24.44 -22.48 -6.73
N GLN A 131 -23.65 -21.84 -7.59
CA GLN A 131 -23.78 -21.94 -9.05
C GLN A 131 -23.07 -23.18 -9.62
N PHE A 132 -21.93 -23.54 -9.02
CA PHE A 132 -21.04 -24.61 -9.47
C PHE A 132 -20.68 -25.55 -8.30
N PRO A 133 -21.64 -26.32 -7.77
CA PRO A 133 -21.45 -27.12 -6.56
C PRO A 133 -20.35 -28.18 -6.69
N ASP A 134 -20.11 -28.68 -7.88
CA ASP A 134 -19.13 -29.74 -8.17
C ASP A 134 -17.74 -29.18 -8.50
N SER A 135 -17.57 -27.84 -8.54
CA SER A 135 -16.28 -27.22 -8.83
C SER A 135 -15.43 -27.00 -7.56
N HIS A 136 -14.15 -27.31 -7.66
CA HIS A 136 -13.17 -27.04 -6.60
C HIS A 136 -12.57 -25.66 -6.77
N VAL A 137 -13.24 -24.61 -6.26
CA VAL A 137 -12.75 -23.24 -6.30
C VAL A 137 -12.30 -22.80 -4.91
N GLU A 138 -11.03 -22.39 -4.81
CA GLU A 138 -10.43 -21.78 -3.63
C GLU A 138 -10.35 -20.26 -3.81
N ILE A 139 -10.94 -19.48 -2.92
CA ILE A 139 -10.79 -18.02 -2.90
C ILE A 139 -9.96 -17.63 -1.70
N ILE A 140 -8.74 -17.14 -1.98
CA ILE A 140 -7.75 -16.75 -1.00
C ILE A 140 -7.77 -15.22 -0.91
N SER A 141 -8.17 -14.66 0.24
CA SER A 141 -8.14 -13.22 0.47
C SER A 141 -6.92 -12.84 1.30
N VAL A 142 -6.08 -11.95 0.75
CA VAL A 142 -4.99 -11.31 1.47
C VAL A 142 -5.29 -9.82 1.71
N ALA A 143 -6.55 -9.44 1.53
CA ALA A 143 -7.03 -8.09 1.79
C ALA A 143 -6.98 -7.77 3.29
N MET A 144 -6.54 -6.57 3.63
CA MET A 144 -6.49 -6.10 5.02
C MET A 144 -6.57 -4.58 5.12
N ALA A 145 -6.89 -4.08 6.31
CA ALA A 145 -6.98 -2.64 6.56
C ALA A 145 -5.63 -1.93 6.42
N SER A 146 -5.69 -0.64 6.12
CA SER A 146 -4.57 0.31 6.13
C SER A 146 -3.47 0.09 5.10
N ILE A 147 -3.58 -0.86 4.19
CA ILE A 147 -2.63 -1.05 3.09
C ILE A 147 -3.06 -0.30 1.83
N ASN A 148 -2.09 0.00 1.00
CA ASN A 148 -2.24 0.66 -0.30
C ASN A 148 -1.55 -0.13 -1.42
N SER A 149 -1.39 0.46 -2.59
CA SER A 149 -0.81 -0.20 -3.76
C SER A 149 0.63 -0.68 -3.56
N TYR A 150 1.44 -0.03 -2.71
CA TYR A 150 2.80 -0.52 -2.39
C TYR A 150 2.78 -1.88 -1.69
N ALA A 151 1.87 -2.06 -0.73
CA ALA A 151 1.74 -3.34 -0.06
C ALA A 151 1.24 -4.43 -1.02
N LEU A 152 0.31 -4.08 -1.93
CA LEU A 152 -0.14 -5.02 -2.96
C LEU A 152 0.99 -5.41 -3.90
N LEU A 153 1.82 -4.45 -4.32
CA LEU A 153 3.01 -4.72 -5.15
C LEU A 153 4.00 -5.64 -4.44
N ASP A 154 4.22 -5.42 -3.15
CA ASP A 154 5.12 -6.23 -2.33
C ASP A 154 4.62 -7.67 -2.11
N PHE A 155 3.31 -7.91 -2.22
CA PHE A 155 2.70 -9.24 -2.07
C PHE A 155 2.74 -10.07 -3.37
N VAL A 156 2.92 -9.45 -4.52
CA VAL A 156 2.73 -10.08 -5.84
C VAL A 156 3.57 -11.33 -6.01
N ASP A 157 4.85 -11.29 -5.63
CA ASP A 157 5.75 -12.44 -5.81
C ASP A 157 5.27 -13.65 -4.99
N GLU A 158 4.90 -13.44 -3.72
CA GLU A 158 4.38 -14.49 -2.86
C GLU A 158 2.98 -14.98 -3.32
N VAL A 159 2.19 -14.09 -3.92
CA VAL A 159 0.90 -14.47 -4.55
C VAL A 159 1.14 -15.37 -5.77
N ILE A 160 2.14 -15.07 -6.60
CA ILE A 160 2.50 -15.91 -7.76
C ILE A 160 2.98 -17.29 -7.31
N GLU A 161 3.74 -17.39 -6.20
CA GLU A 161 4.26 -18.65 -5.66
C GLU A 161 3.17 -19.67 -5.27
N ILE A 162 1.95 -19.21 -4.95
CA ILE A 162 0.84 -20.12 -4.64
C ILE A 162 0.03 -20.53 -5.86
N GLU A 163 0.50 -20.28 -7.07
CA GLU A 163 -0.06 -20.71 -8.36
C GLU A 163 -1.54 -20.31 -8.55
N PRO A 164 -1.90 -19.01 -8.50
CA PRO A 164 -3.28 -18.58 -8.74
C PRO A 164 -3.65 -18.69 -10.22
N ASP A 165 -4.91 -19.02 -10.49
CA ASP A 165 -5.50 -18.96 -11.84
C ASP A 165 -6.03 -17.57 -12.18
N ALA A 166 -6.28 -16.75 -11.17
CA ALA A 166 -6.67 -15.34 -11.32
C ALA A 166 -6.33 -14.53 -10.06
N VAL A 167 -6.03 -13.26 -10.26
CA VAL A 167 -5.89 -12.27 -9.19
C VAL A 167 -6.95 -11.19 -9.39
N LEU A 168 -7.69 -10.89 -8.33
CA LEU A 168 -8.65 -9.78 -8.26
C LEU A 168 -8.09 -8.71 -7.34
N ILE A 169 -8.12 -7.44 -7.77
CA ILE A 169 -7.73 -6.29 -6.95
C ILE A 169 -8.92 -5.36 -6.79
N TYR A 170 -9.28 -5.09 -5.52
CA TYR A 170 -10.22 -4.06 -5.12
C TYR A 170 -9.52 -3.12 -4.13
N ALA A 171 -8.90 -2.05 -4.64
CA ALA A 171 -8.04 -1.16 -3.87
C ALA A 171 -8.07 0.27 -4.43
N GLY A 172 -7.76 1.26 -3.56
CA GLY A 172 -7.66 2.68 -3.90
C GLY A 172 -8.06 3.60 -2.74
N HIS A 173 -8.94 3.16 -1.84
CA HIS A 173 -9.38 3.97 -0.69
C HIS A 173 -8.23 4.41 0.24
N ASN A 174 -7.21 3.58 0.39
CA ASN A 174 -6.09 3.83 1.29
C ASN A 174 -4.86 4.42 0.60
N GLU A 175 -4.94 4.80 -0.68
CA GLU A 175 -3.75 5.11 -1.46
C GLU A 175 -2.94 6.26 -0.85
N TYR A 176 -3.63 7.30 -0.41
CA TYR A 176 -2.99 8.47 0.17
C TYR A 176 -2.57 8.30 1.63
N LEU A 177 -3.38 7.59 2.42
CA LEU A 177 -3.27 7.55 3.88
C LEU A 177 -2.83 6.18 4.42
N GLY A 178 -2.81 5.16 3.58
CA GLY A 178 -2.34 3.83 3.95
C GLY A 178 -0.83 3.77 4.22
N VAL A 179 -0.36 2.61 4.60
CA VAL A 179 1.05 2.36 4.85
C VAL A 179 1.88 2.75 3.62
N MET A 180 2.88 3.62 3.78
CA MET A 180 3.71 4.18 2.71
C MET A 180 2.99 5.15 1.75
N GLY A 181 1.73 5.52 1.98
CA GLY A 181 1.03 6.54 1.21
C GLY A 181 1.62 7.94 1.44
N VAL A 182 1.46 8.84 0.47
CA VAL A 182 2.05 10.21 0.51
C VAL A 182 1.58 11.05 1.71
N GLY A 183 0.41 10.75 2.26
CA GLY A 183 -0.17 11.39 3.46
C GLY A 183 0.06 10.61 4.74
N SER A 184 0.70 9.45 4.69
CA SER A 184 0.92 8.60 5.86
C SER A 184 1.98 9.18 6.80
N VAL A 185 1.73 9.10 8.11
CA VAL A 185 2.77 9.40 9.13
C VAL A 185 3.91 8.38 9.12
N TYR A 186 3.69 7.22 8.52
CA TYR A 186 4.67 6.15 8.35
C TYR A 186 5.33 6.17 6.96
N ALA A 187 4.97 7.12 6.10
CA ALA A 187 5.71 7.33 4.87
C ALA A 187 7.11 7.79 5.26
N SER A 188 8.13 7.09 4.78
CA SER A 188 9.41 7.75 4.59
C SER A 188 9.09 8.99 3.74
N ASN A 189 9.54 10.19 4.07
CA ASN A 189 9.39 11.38 3.21
C ASN A 189 10.06 11.15 1.84
N GLY A 190 9.97 9.94 1.33
CA GLY A 190 10.67 9.38 0.21
C GLY A 190 9.80 9.39 -1.04
N SER A 191 10.45 9.70 -2.14
CA SER A 191 9.90 9.52 -3.47
C SER A 191 9.49 8.06 -3.69
N HIS A 192 8.66 7.81 -4.71
CA HIS A 192 8.31 6.46 -5.17
C HIS A 192 9.51 5.51 -5.25
N ALA A 193 10.66 5.98 -5.79
CA ALA A 193 11.90 5.20 -5.86
C ALA A 193 12.44 4.79 -4.48
N ALA A 194 12.34 5.66 -3.47
CA ALA A 194 12.76 5.35 -2.11
C ALA A 194 11.87 4.29 -1.46
N ASN A 195 10.55 4.35 -1.69
CA ASN A 195 9.61 3.34 -1.23
C ASN A 195 9.88 1.98 -1.88
N LEU A 196 10.13 1.93 -3.20
CA LEU A 196 10.50 0.70 -3.89
C LEU A 196 11.84 0.13 -3.38
N LEU A 197 12.82 0.99 -3.12
CA LEU A 197 14.09 0.57 -2.53
C LEU A 197 13.89 -0.01 -1.13
N PHE A 198 13.08 0.63 -0.30
CA PHE A 198 12.71 0.09 1.02
C PHE A 198 12.09 -1.30 0.89
N LEU A 199 11.12 -1.51 0.00
CA LEU A 199 10.50 -2.83 -0.22
C LEU A 199 11.52 -3.91 -0.59
N LYS A 200 12.55 -3.57 -1.36
CA LYS A 200 13.63 -4.48 -1.74
C LYS A 200 14.61 -4.79 -0.60
N LEU A 201 14.80 -3.84 0.31
CA LEU A 201 15.82 -3.96 1.37
C LEU A 201 15.27 -4.40 2.72
N LYS A 202 13.95 -4.28 2.96
CA LYS A 202 13.32 -4.51 4.26
C LYS A 202 13.64 -5.86 4.92
N ASP A 203 13.86 -6.89 4.11
CA ASP A 203 14.13 -8.26 4.58
C ASP A 203 15.64 -8.55 4.77
N TRP A 204 16.51 -7.59 4.41
CA TRP A 204 17.93 -7.70 4.68
C TRP A 204 18.24 -7.36 6.14
N ARG A 205 18.93 -8.24 6.83
CA ARG A 205 19.28 -8.09 8.26
C ARG A 205 20.19 -6.88 8.51
N ILE A 206 21.12 -6.63 7.59
CA ILE A 206 21.98 -5.45 7.64
C ILE A 206 21.13 -4.16 7.55
N PHE A 207 20.14 -4.13 6.68
CA PHE A 207 19.25 -2.98 6.56
C PHE A 207 18.45 -2.76 7.84
N GLN A 208 17.90 -3.84 8.43
CA GLN A 208 17.18 -3.80 9.69
C GLN A 208 18.12 -3.36 10.85
N LEU A 209 19.39 -3.76 10.84
CA LEU A 209 20.39 -3.31 11.81
C LEU A 209 20.66 -1.79 11.69
N ILE A 210 20.89 -1.32 10.47
CA ILE A 210 21.11 0.11 10.20
C ILE A 210 19.90 0.94 10.64
N GLN A 211 18.70 0.50 10.31
CA GLN A 211 17.48 1.15 10.79
C GLN A 211 17.39 1.16 12.31
N SER A 212 17.66 0.03 12.98
CA SER A 212 17.60 -0.07 14.43
C SER A 212 18.57 0.91 15.11
N ILE A 213 19.80 1.03 14.58
CA ILE A 213 20.81 1.99 15.06
C ILE A 213 20.35 3.42 14.82
N TYR A 214 19.87 3.72 13.62
CA TYR A 214 19.40 5.07 13.26
C TYR A 214 18.29 5.54 14.20
N TYR A 215 17.27 4.71 14.42
CA TYR A 215 16.14 5.04 15.30
C TYR A 215 16.54 5.11 16.77
N ALA A 216 17.51 4.30 17.21
CA ALA A 216 18.02 4.35 18.58
C ALA A 216 18.79 5.66 18.86
N LEU A 217 19.46 6.24 17.84
CA LEU A 217 20.30 7.42 18.00
C LEU A 217 19.57 8.74 17.71
N PHE A 218 18.62 8.74 16.79
CA PHE A 218 18.12 9.99 16.19
C PHE A 218 16.61 10.22 16.34
N GLN A 219 15.83 9.23 16.79
CA GLN A 219 14.39 9.42 16.94
C GLN A 219 13.92 9.12 18.36
N THR A 220 13.18 10.09 18.92
CA THR A 220 12.29 9.83 20.06
C THR A 220 11.14 8.94 19.61
N PRO A 221 10.72 7.95 20.43
CA PRO A 221 9.57 7.12 20.10
C PRO A 221 8.35 8.01 19.87
N VAL A 222 7.77 7.94 18.69
CA VAL A 222 6.41 8.47 18.50
C VAL A 222 5.50 7.52 19.26
N ASP A 223 4.98 7.98 20.39
CA ASP A 223 3.97 7.24 21.14
C ASP A 223 2.67 7.27 20.32
N VAL A 224 2.47 6.22 19.55
CA VAL A 224 1.17 5.99 18.89
C VAL A 224 0.27 5.42 19.97
N ASP A 225 -0.53 6.30 20.57
CA ASP A 225 -1.51 5.89 21.58
C ASP A 225 -2.58 5.00 20.93
N HIS A 226 -2.44 3.71 21.13
CA HIS A 226 -3.41 2.70 20.70
C HIS A 226 -4.56 2.51 21.70
N SER A 227 -4.62 3.31 22.77
CA SER A 227 -5.53 3.11 23.91
C SER A 227 -6.97 3.57 23.65
N ASP A 228 -7.20 4.37 22.60
CA ASP A 228 -8.54 4.87 22.28
C ASP A 228 -9.19 3.96 21.21
N GLY A 229 -9.88 2.91 21.65
CA GLY A 229 -10.59 1.95 20.80
C GLY A 229 -11.72 2.54 19.94
N SER A 230 -11.97 3.85 20.01
CA SER A 230 -12.94 4.57 19.20
C SER A 230 -12.37 5.14 17.91
N ARG A 231 -11.04 5.21 17.77
CA ARG A 231 -10.38 5.71 16.56
C ARG A 231 -9.98 4.56 15.66
N THR A 232 -10.48 4.58 14.44
CA THR A 232 -10.01 3.64 13.43
C THR A 232 -8.49 3.81 13.25
N VAL A 233 -7.78 2.70 12.98
CA VAL A 233 -6.33 2.71 12.68
C VAL A 233 -5.99 3.79 11.66
N MET A 234 -6.88 4.03 10.68
CA MET A 234 -6.73 5.08 9.66
C MET A 234 -6.75 6.49 10.26
N ALA A 235 -7.57 6.76 11.28
CA ALA A 235 -7.60 8.07 11.94
C ALA A 235 -6.29 8.36 12.70
N SER A 236 -5.65 7.34 13.28
CA SER A 236 -4.34 7.50 13.93
C SER A 236 -3.21 7.69 12.92
N VAL A 237 -3.32 7.06 11.74
CA VAL A 237 -2.35 7.17 10.64
C VAL A 237 -2.49 8.51 9.90
N ALA A 238 -3.71 9.04 9.79
CA ALA A 238 -4.05 10.22 9.00
C ALA A 238 -4.01 11.54 9.77
N LYS A 239 -3.51 11.57 10.99
CA LYS A 239 -3.79 12.60 12.01
C LYS A 239 -3.55 14.06 11.59
N GLU A 240 -2.85 14.39 10.51
CA GLU A 240 -2.51 15.79 10.24
C GLU A 240 -2.29 16.21 8.79
N LYS A 241 -2.62 15.40 7.78
CA LYS A 241 -2.35 15.85 6.39
C LYS A 241 -3.63 16.01 5.58
N ALA A 242 -4.10 17.24 5.49
CA ALA A 242 -5.01 17.66 4.43
C ALA A 242 -4.30 17.55 3.07
N ILE A 243 -4.86 16.78 2.13
CA ILE A 243 -4.36 16.66 0.76
C ILE A 243 -5.40 17.31 -0.16
N ALA A 244 -5.13 18.56 -0.54
CA ALA A 244 -6.01 19.29 -1.43
C ALA A 244 -6.06 18.66 -2.83
N PHE A 245 -7.23 18.73 -3.47
CA PHE A 245 -7.41 18.37 -4.85
C PHE A 245 -6.41 19.14 -5.75
N ASP A 246 -5.85 18.48 -6.74
CA ASP A 246 -4.80 19.03 -7.65
C ASP A 246 -3.50 19.54 -6.97
N SER A 247 -3.31 19.26 -5.67
CA SER A 247 -2.03 19.54 -5.03
C SER A 247 -0.92 18.61 -5.54
N ALA A 248 0.34 19.01 -5.31
CA ALA A 248 1.49 18.15 -5.66
C ALA A 248 1.41 16.77 -5.01
N LEU A 249 0.96 16.69 -3.73
CA LEU A 249 0.76 15.41 -3.04
C LEU A 249 -0.38 14.59 -3.63
N PHE A 250 -1.46 15.26 -4.09
CA PHE A 250 -2.55 14.58 -4.78
C PHE A 250 -2.07 13.93 -6.07
N THR A 251 -1.37 14.71 -6.90
CA THR A 251 -0.81 14.25 -8.17
C THR A 251 0.22 13.13 -7.96
N GLU A 252 1.09 13.27 -6.96
CA GLU A 252 2.07 12.25 -6.62
C GLU A 252 1.40 10.93 -6.17
N GLY A 253 0.40 10.99 -5.29
CA GLY A 253 -0.33 9.81 -4.84
C GLY A 253 -1.03 9.09 -5.99
N SER A 254 -1.66 9.83 -6.91
CA SER A 254 -2.28 9.25 -8.11
C SER A 254 -1.26 8.58 -9.02
N ALA A 255 -0.12 9.24 -9.27
CA ALA A 255 0.94 8.69 -10.11
C ALA A 255 1.57 7.42 -9.50
N GLN A 256 1.75 7.39 -8.18
CA GLN A 256 2.26 6.20 -7.48
C GLN A 256 1.29 5.02 -7.57
N PHE A 257 -0.01 5.28 -7.43
CA PHE A 257 -1.04 4.25 -7.59
C PHE A 257 -0.99 3.61 -8.97
N GLU A 258 -0.99 4.43 -10.03
CA GLU A 258 -0.90 3.97 -11.41
C GLU A 258 0.38 3.17 -11.65
N GLN A 259 1.55 3.68 -11.24
CA GLN A 259 2.83 3.01 -11.42
C GLN A 259 2.89 1.66 -10.69
N ASN A 260 2.38 1.58 -9.47
CA ASN A 260 2.31 0.33 -8.72
C ASN A 260 1.36 -0.69 -9.37
N LEU A 261 0.19 -0.25 -9.85
CA LEU A 261 -0.73 -1.14 -10.58
C LEU A 261 -0.13 -1.66 -11.88
N MET A 262 0.58 -0.80 -12.64
CA MET A 262 1.30 -1.23 -13.86
C MET A 262 2.39 -2.25 -13.54
N ALA A 263 3.13 -2.06 -12.43
CA ALA A 263 4.15 -3.02 -12.00
C ALA A 263 3.54 -4.37 -11.59
N ILE A 264 2.42 -4.36 -10.86
CA ILE A 264 1.65 -5.55 -10.51
C ILE A 264 1.16 -6.28 -11.77
N GLN A 265 0.55 -5.55 -12.70
CA GLN A 265 0.08 -6.10 -13.98
C GLN A 265 1.23 -6.73 -14.77
N SER A 266 2.38 -6.08 -14.82
CA SER A 266 3.56 -6.59 -15.52
C SER A 266 4.04 -7.91 -14.89
N ALA A 267 4.17 -7.99 -13.57
CA ALA A 267 4.60 -9.19 -12.87
C ALA A 267 3.63 -10.37 -13.09
N LEU A 268 2.33 -10.13 -12.94
CA LEU A 268 1.30 -11.15 -13.19
C LEU A 268 1.24 -11.58 -14.65
N SER A 269 1.44 -10.66 -15.59
CA SER A 269 1.49 -10.97 -17.02
C SER A 269 2.68 -11.88 -17.37
N ILE A 270 3.86 -11.62 -16.80
CA ILE A 270 5.04 -12.49 -16.95
C ILE A 270 4.74 -13.89 -16.41
N ALA A 271 4.06 -13.97 -15.26
CA ALA A 271 3.62 -15.24 -14.66
C ALA A 271 2.42 -15.88 -15.39
N LYS A 272 1.84 -15.21 -16.39
CA LYS A 272 0.63 -15.63 -17.12
C LYS A 272 -0.61 -15.78 -16.25
N VAL A 273 -0.71 -14.98 -15.22
CA VAL A 273 -1.85 -14.94 -14.30
C VAL A 273 -2.79 -13.79 -14.71
N PRO A 274 -4.05 -14.05 -15.06
CA PRO A 274 -5.04 -13.02 -15.34
C PRO A 274 -5.26 -12.09 -14.15
N LEU A 275 -5.24 -10.77 -14.40
CA LEU A 275 -5.55 -9.72 -13.45
C LEU A 275 -6.91 -9.11 -13.74
N TYR A 276 -7.75 -9.01 -12.72
CA TYR A 276 -9.03 -8.30 -12.75
C TYR A 276 -8.97 -7.13 -11.76
N LEU A 277 -9.14 -5.92 -12.28
CA LEU A 277 -9.25 -4.70 -11.46
C LEU A 277 -10.73 -4.36 -11.30
N SER A 278 -11.15 -4.12 -10.08
CA SER A 278 -12.51 -3.67 -9.79
C SER A 278 -12.56 -2.16 -9.67
N THR A 279 -13.58 -1.53 -10.23
CA THR A 279 -13.92 -0.14 -9.92
C THR A 279 -14.25 0.02 -8.43
N ILE A 280 -13.97 1.21 -7.91
CA ILE A 280 -14.06 1.50 -6.48
C ILE A 280 -15.39 2.17 -6.17
N ALA A 281 -16.22 1.51 -5.38
CA ALA A 281 -17.48 2.07 -4.91
C ALA A 281 -17.28 2.92 -3.64
N SER A 282 -17.94 4.05 -3.58
CA SER A 282 -17.99 4.94 -2.41
C SER A 282 -19.43 5.36 -2.14
N ASN A 283 -19.80 5.48 -0.85
CA ASN A 283 -21.04 6.17 -0.49
C ASN A 283 -20.79 7.67 -0.58
N GLU A 284 -21.33 8.30 -1.61
CA GLU A 284 -21.10 9.72 -1.88
C GLU A 284 -22.27 10.58 -1.37
N MET A 285 -23.49 10.01 -1.37
CA MET A 285 -24.71 10.73 -0.99
C MET A 285 -24.92 10.79 0.52
N ASP A 286 -24.83 9.65 1.22
CA ASP A 286 -25.14 9.60 2.65
C ASP A 286 -23.92 9.83 3.56
N LEU A 287 -22.72 9.90 2.97
CA LEU A 287 -21.48 10.15 3.72
C LEU A 287 -20.91 11.52 3.33
N PRO A 288 -21.11 12.56 4.15
CA PRO A 288 -20.56 13.89 3.88
C PRO A 288 -19.03 13.88 3.85
N PRO A 289 -18.40 14.93 3.31
CA PRO A 289 -16.95 15.10 3.39
C PRO A 289 -16.45 15.06 4.82
N PHE A 290 -15.29 14.47 5.02
CA PHE A 290 -14.62 14.41 6.33
C PHE A 290 -13.91 15.71 6.67
N SER A 291 -13.43 16.43 5.67
CA SER A 291 -12.72 17.69 5.83
C SER A 291 -12.81 18.55 4.57
N SER A 292 -12.97 19.84 4.75
CA SER A 292 -13.12 20.80 3.66
C SER A 292 -12.18 22.00 3.81
N SER A 293 -11.87 22.68 2.70
CA SER A 293 -11.19 23.97 2.75
C SER A 293 -12.12 25.03 3.38
N SER A 294 -11.55 25.87 4.24
CA SER A 294 -12.30 26.98 4.83
C SER A 294 -12.40 28.14 3.82
N ASN A 295 -13.63 28.61 3.60
CA ASN A 295 -13.91 29.78 2.83
C ASN A 295 -15.06 30.56 3.49
N PRO A 296 -14.84 31.80 3.96
CA PRO A 296 -15.87 32.59 4.64
C PRO A 296 -17.15 32.82 3.83
N ASP A 297 -17.04 32.94 2.50
CA ASP A 297 -18.20 33.13 1.62
C ASP A 297 -19.04 31.85 1.56
N VAL A 298 -18.39 30.68 1.57
CA VAL A 298 -19.03 29.37 1.61
C VAL A 298 -19.73 29.15 2.96
N GLU A 299 -19.03 29.39 4.07
CA GLU A 299 -19.61 29.27 5.41
C GLU A 299 -20.85 30.16 5.54
N GLN A 300 -20.78 31.41 5.08
CA GLN A 300 -21.91 32.32 5.10
C GLN A 300 -23.07 31.87 4.19
N LEU A 301 -22.77 31.24 3.06
CA LEU A 301 -23.80 30.72 2.16
C LEU A 301 -24.51 29.51 2.79
N ILE A 302 -23.77 28.59 3.38
CA ILE A 302 -24.31 27.39 4.02
C ILE A 302 -25.08 27.74 5.30
N ASP A 303 -24.54 28.58 6.20
CA ASP A 303 -25.15 28.96 7.47
C ASP A 303 -26.44 29.77 7.29
N ARG A 304 -26.51 30.60 6.26
CA ARG A 304 -27.70 31.41 5.93
C ARG A 304 -28.79 30.63 5.19
N ALA A 305 -28.48 29.41 4.77
CA ALA A 305 -29.42 28.53 4.10
C ALA A 305 -30.39 27.90 5.11
N LYS A 306 -31.38 28.68 5.56
CA LYS A 306 -32.56 28.12 6.23
C LYS A 306 -33.39 27.32 5.21
N PRO A 307 -34.28 26.39 5.67
CA PRO A 307 -34.90 25.32 4.83
C PRO A 307 -35.70 25.72 3.57
N ARG A 308 -35.52 26.90 3.03
CA ARG A 308 -36.25 27.43 1.85
C ARG A 308 -35.35 28.05 0.77
N SER A 309 -34.07 27.78 0.76
CA SER A 309 -33.19 28.47 -0.19
C SER A 309 -32.33 27.53 -1.07
N ASN A 310 -32.84 26.33 -1.40
CA ASN A 310 -32.14 25.38 -2.31
C ASN A 310 -31.71 26.09 -3.61
N ARG A 311 -32.58 26.84 -4.25
CA ARG A 311 -32.25 27.61 -5.46
C ARG A 311 -31.09 28.58 -5.28
N ARG A 312 -30.97 29.20 -4.11
CA ARG A 312 -29.87 30.14 -3.82
C ARG A 312 -28.57 29.37 -3.65
N ILE A 313 -28.60 28.24 -2.88
CA ILE A 313 -27.43 27.37 -2.72
C ILE A 313 -26.96 26.88 -4.07
N ILE A 314 -27.86 26.39 -4.91
CA ILE A 314 -27.53 25.90 -6.25
C ILE A 314 -26.89 27.02 -7.08
N GLN A 315 -27.57 28.18 -7.25
CA GLN A 315 -27.07 29.24 -8.10
C GLN A 315 -25.72 29.81 -7.64
N GLN A 316 -25.62 30.20 -6.36
CA GLN A 316 -24.41 30.81 -5.81
C GLN A 316 -23.30 29.80 -5.63
N GLY A 317 -23.63 28.58 -5.17
CA GLY A 317 -22.67 27.51 -4.95
C GLY A 317 -22.05 27.03 -6.27
N VAL A 318 -22.85 26.76 -7.30
CA VAL A 318 -22.33 26.40 -8.64
C VAL A 318 -21.40 27.49 -9.15
N THR A 319 -21.81 28.79 -9.03
CA THR A 319 -20.96 29.91 -9.47
C THR A 319 -19.61 29.96 -8.75
N LEU A 320 -19.57 29.67 -7.44
CA LEU A 320 -18.32 29.62 -6.68
C LEU A 320 -17.43 28.45 -7.12
N LEU A 321 -18.00 27.25 -7.30
CA LEU A 321 -17.29 26.07 -7.77
C LEU A 321 -16.74 26.27 -9.20
N GLU A 322 -17.51 26.87 -10.10
CA GLU A 322 -17.07 27.21 -11.46
C GLU A 322 -15.93 28.26 -11.48
N ARG A 323 -15.83 29.10 -10.45
CA ARG A 323 -14.71 30.04 -10.27
C ARG A 323 -13.46 29.41 -9.64
N GLY A 324 -13.50 28.12 -9.38
CA GLY A 324 -12.37 27.37 -8.87
C GLY A 324 -12.36 27.18 -7.36
N ASP A 325 -13.48 27.39 -6.66
CA ASP A 325 -13.60 26.99 -5.27
C ASP A 325 -13.56 25.46 -5.15
N THR A 326 -12.75 24.93 -4.25
CA THR A 326 -12.57 23.49 -4.02
C THR A 326 -13.09 23.06 -2.64
N SER A 327 -14.08 23.76 -2.12
CA SER A 327 -14.72 23.39 -0.86
C SER A 327 -15.60 22.15 -1.04
N ALA A 328 -15.24 21.08 -0.34
CA ALA A 328 -15.99 19.84 -0.32
C ALA A 328 -17.39 20.02 0.29
N ASP A 329 -17.48 20.83 1.36
CA ASP A 329 -18.77 21.15 2.01
C ASP A 329 -19.70 21.93 1.09
N LEU A 330 -19.16 22.85 0.27
CA LEU A 330 -19.95 23.59 -0.72
C LEU A 330 -20.50 22.63 -1.77
N ALA A 331 -19.65 21.81 -2.36
CA ALA A 331 -20.06 20.83 -3.37
C ALA A 331 -21.14 19.88 -2.81
N TYR A 332 -20.98 19.43 -1.57
CA TYR A 332 -21.96 18.56 -0.89
C TYR A 332 -23.28 19.28 -0.63
N ALA A 333 -23.25 20.54 -0.15
CA ALA A 333 -24.45 21.33 0.08
C ALA A 333 -25.22 21.63 -1.23
N VAL A 334 -24.50 21.89 -2.32
CA VAL A 334 -25.09 22.05 -3.66
C VAL A 334 -25.73 20.74 -4.12
N ALA A 335 -25.05 19.61 -3.95
CA ALA A 335 -25.58 18.28 -4.31
C ALA A 335 -26.88 17.96 -3.56
N GLN A 336 -26.92 18.20 -2.24
CA GLN A 336 -28.12 18.00 -1.44
C GLN A 336 -29.27 18.90 -1.88
N ALA A 337 -29.00 20.19 -2.13
CA ALA A 337 -30.01 21.13 -2.61
C ALA A 337 -30.56 20.74 -3.99
N MET A 338 -29.69 20.22 -4.89
CA MET A 338 -30.09 19.67 -6.19
C MET A 338 -30.93 18.41 -6.04
N LEU A 339 -30.56 17.50 -5.14
CA LEU A 339 -31.33 16.28 -4.86
C LEU A 339 -32.74 16.60 -4.38
N ASP A 340 -32.90 17.59 -3.46
CA ASP A 340 -34.20 18.05 -2.96
C ASP A 340 -35.09 18.64 -4.07
N GLU A 341 -34.47 19.26 -5.07
CA GLU A 341 -35.17 19.83 -6.24
C GLU A 341 -35.32 18.79 -7.40
N SER A 342 -34.90 17.53 -7.17
CA SER A 342 -34.90 16.46 -8.18
C SER A 342 -34.09 16.80 -9.44
N ASP A 343 -32.98 17.52 -9.28
CA ASP A 343 -32.04 17.85 -10.35
C ASP A 343 -31.06 16.69 -10.54
N GLU A 344 -31.04 16.11 -11.74
CA GLU A 344 -30.21 14.94 -12.09
C GLU A 344 -28.70 15.19 -11.91
N ARG A 345 -28.24 16.45 -11.91
CA ARG A 345 -26.83 16.81 -11.70
C ARG A 345 -26.37 16.58 -10.26
N ALA A 346 -27.25 16.30 -9.31
CA ALA A 346 -26.90 16.07 -7.91
C ALA A 346 -25.79 15.02 -7.76
N ALA A 347 -25.81 13.97 -8.57
CA ALA A 347 -24.79 12.89 -8.53
C ALA A 347 -23.38 13.42 -8.85
N ASP A 348 -23.23 14.29 -9.83
CA ASP A 348 -21.95 14.88 -10.22
C ASP A 348 -21.36 15.72 -9.10
N PHE A 349 -22.21 16.49 -8.38
CA PHE A 349 -21.77 17.31 -7.27
C PHE A 349 -21.47 16.49 -5.99
N PHE A 350 -22.11 15.35 -5.77
CA PHE A 350 -21.70 14.42 -4.72
C PHE A 350 -20.32 13.82 -5.02
N THR A 351 -20.07 13.44 -6.27
CA THR A 351 -18.76 12.97 -6.72
C THR A 351 -17.70 14.06 -6.54
N LEU A 352 -18.02 15.29 -6.91
CA LEU A 352 -17.12 16.43 -6.73
C LEU A 352 -16.81 16.70 -5.24
N ALA A 353 -17.82 16.59 -4.37
CA ALA A 353 -17.64 16.72 -2.91
C ALA A 353 -16.68 15.67 -2.35
N LYS A 354 -16.79 14.43 -2.80
CA LYS A 354 -15.84 13.36 -2.47
C LYS A 354 -14.42 13.68 -2.97
N ASP A 355 -14.30 14.17 -4.21
CA ASP A 355 -13.00 14.45 -4.81
C ASP A 355 -12.33 15.70 -4.21
N TYR A 356 -13.09 16.63 -3.65
CA TYR A 356 -12.58 17.80 -2.93
C TYR A 356 -12.32 17.55 -1.44
N ASP A 357 -12.74 16.39 -0.88
CA ASP A 357 -12.49 16.05 0.50
C ASP A 357 -10.98 16.05 0.81
N LEU A 358 -10.54 16.87 1.75
CA LEU A 358 -9.13 16.99 2.11
C LEU A 358 -8.60 15.76 2.83
N LEU A 359 -9.48 15.01 3.50
CA LEU A 359 -9.12 13.78 4.16
C LEU A 359 -9.40 12.60 3.22
N ARG A 360 -8.37 12.14 2.53
CA ARG A 360 -8.42 11.15 1.44
C ARG A 360 -8.71 9.72 1.88
N PHE A 361 -9.79 9.50 2.63
CA PHE A 361 -10.26 8.14 2.96
C PHE A 361 -10.99 7.47 1.80
N ARG A 362 -11.64 8.27 0.96
CA ARG A 362 -12.31 7.77 -0.26
C ARG A 362 -11.38 7.95 -1.45
N ALA A 363 -11.38 6.94 -2.31
CA ALA A 363 -10.63 7.03 -3.56
C ALA A 363 -11.18 8.17 -4.44
N PRO A 364 -10.33 8.97 -5.09
CA PRO A 364 -10.79 9.93 -6.07
C PRO A 364 -11.41 9.22 -7.26
N SER A 365 -12.34 9.91 -7.94
CA SER A 365 -13.04 9.37 -9.11
C SER A 365 -12.08 9.03 -10.27
N SER A 366 -10.91 9.68 -10.33
CA SER A 366 -9.86 9.39 -11.32
C SER A 366 -9.24 7.99 -11.20
N PHE A 367 -9.51 7.23 -10.12
CA PHE A 367 -9.04 5.86 -9.96
C PHE A 367 -9.96 4.82 -10.62
N ASN A 368 -11.14 5.21 -11.07
CA ASN A 368 -12.11 4.39 -11.79
C ASN A 368 -12.01 4.60 -13.29
#